data_66564b28ca6c01382b3fe283d113547e
#
_entry.id   66564b28ca6c01382b3fe283d113547e
#
_cell.length_a   1.000
_cell.length_b   1.000
_cell.length_c   1.000
_cell.angle_alpha   90.00
_cell.angle_beta   90.00
_cell.angle_gamma   90.00
#
_symmetry.space_group_name_H-M   'P 1'
#
loop_
_entity.id
_entity.type
_entity.pdbx_description
1 polymer ?
#
loop_
_entity_poly.entity_id
_entity_poly.type
_entity_poly.pdbx_seq_one_letter_code
_entity_poly.pdbx_strand_id
1 'polypeptide(L)'
;MIKVIKYCLIILLFNIFSIKQTMSYEEPKYKIIESTDIYEIREYGDRLAVEIEYSNEDSGFKYLFNYISGENKSSEKVKMTVPVTQSAKIDMTSPVTQSTQDGIMKMQFFLPSKFTLENVPQPTNERVNLVMIKKDIYAVISYSGRLTNQNYSKNYKKLINHLTKDGLDFIEPDIKATFNGPFTLPIFRRNEIMIKINYNENN
;
A
#
# COMPACT_ATOMS: atom_id res chain seq x y z
N MET A 1 6.66 -34.72 -38.34
CA MET A 1 7.15 -34.56 -36.97
C MET A 1 7.53 -33.11 -36.65
N ILE A 2 8.40 -32.46 -37.42
CA ILE A 2 8.85 -31.06 -37.18
C ILE A 2 7.72 -30.03 -37.19
N LYS A 3 6.69 -30.17 -38.07
CA LYS A 3 5.53 -29.24 -38.08
C LYS A 3 4.68 -29.33 -36.81
N VAL A 4 4.47 -30.53 -36.27
CA VAL A 4 3.68 -30.75 -35.04
C VAL A 4 4.38 -30.13 -33.83
N ILE A 5 5.70 -30.27 -33.73
CA ILE A 5 6.52 -29.67 -32.65
C ILE A 5 6.44 -28.14 -32.70
N LYS A 6 6.46 -27.54 -33.90
CA LYS A 6 6.32 -26.09 -34.07
C LYS A 6 4.95 -25.57 -33.62
N TYR A 7 3.86 -26.29 -33.91
CA TYR A 7 2.53 -25.92 -33.44
C TYR A 7 2.37 -26.08 -31.92
N CYS A 8 2.94 -27.15 -31.35
CA CYS A 8 2.95 -27.31 -29.87
C CYS A 8 3.74 -26.20 -29.16
N LEU A 9 4.86 -25.78 -29.74
CA LEU A 9 5.65 -24.66 -29.18
C LEU A 9 4.91 -23.31 -29.26
N ILE A 10 4.20 -23.06 -30.37
CA ILE A 10 3.39 -21.84 -30.53
C ILE A 10 2.20 -21.83 -29.56
N ILE A 11 1.52 -22.98 -29.37
CA ILE A 11 0.42 -23.11 -28.41
C ILE A 11 0.94 -22.95 -26.97
N LEU A 12 2.13 -23.47 -26.65
CA LEU A 12 2.76 -23.28 -25.34
C LEU A 12 3.12 -21.83 -25.08
N LEU A 13 3.68 -21.12 -26.06
CA LEU A 13 4.00 -19.72 -26.00
C LEU A 13 2.74 -18.84 -25.87
N PHE A 14 1.65 -19.20 -26.55
CA PHE A 14 0.37 -18.48 -26.48
C PHE A 14 -0.29 -18.65 -25.10
N ASN A 15 -0.19 -19.84 -24.48
CA ASN A 15 -0.68 -20.07 -23.11
C ASN A 15 0.15 -19.33 -22.06
N ILE A 16 1.46 -19.18 -22.24
CA ILE A 16 2.32 -18.39 -21.34
C ILE A 16 1.96 -16.89 -21.40
N PHE A 17 1.49 -16.39 -22.54
CA PHE A 17 1.08 -15.00 -22.71
C PHE A 17 -0.32 -14.70 -22.12
N SER A 18 -1.16 -15.73 -21.94
CA SER A 18 -2.54 -15.59 -21.42
C SER A 18 -2.64 -15.59 -19.89
N ILE A 19 -1.54 -15.84 -19.16
CA ILE A 19 -1.52 -15.88 -17.67
C ILE A 19 -1.08 -14.53 -17.08
N LYS A 20 -1.52 -13.42 -17.66
CA LYS A 20 -1.41 -12.09 -17.02
C LYS A 20 -2.78 -11.57 -16.61
N GLN A 21 -3.55 -12.34 -15.85
CA GLN A 21 -4.43 -11.75 -14.86
C GLN A 21 -3.60 -11.53 -13.59
N THR A 22 -2.73 -10.53 -13.62
CA THR A 22 -2.25 -9.93 -12.38
C THR A 22 -3.48 -9.40 -11.67
N MET A 23 -3.83 -9.96 -10.51
CA MET A 23 -4.76 -9.30 -9.60
C MET A 23 -4.13 -7.92 -9.28
N SER A 24 -4.56 -6.91 -10.05
CA SER A 24 -4.15 -5.54 -9.81
C SER A 24 -4.99 -5.04 -8.64
N TYR A 25 -4.41 -4.95 -7.47
CA TYR A 25 -5.02 -4.27 -6.35
C TYR A 25 -5.15 -2.78 -6.68
N GLU A 26 -6.24 -2.16 -6.21
CA GLU A 26 -6.39 -0.72 -6.32
C GLU A 26 -5.28 -0.03 -5.52
N GLU A 27 -4.67 0.99 -6.09
CA GLU A 27 -3.60 1.78 -5.47
C GLU A 27 -4.05 3.24 -5.30
N PRO A 28 -3.62 3.91 -4.22
CA PRO A 28 -3.84 5.34 -4.05
C PRO A 28 -3.29 6.12 -5.24
N LYS A 29 -4.11 6.97 -5.84
CA LYS A 29 -3.70 7.84 -6.93
C LYS A 29 -2.78 8.94 -6.43
N TYR A 30 -1.79 9.30 -7.23
CA TYR A 30 -0.88 10.40 -6.97
C TYR A 30 -0.55 11.16 -8.25
N LYS A 31 -0.08 12.39 -8.09
CA LYS A 31 0.52 13.20 -9.15
C LYS A 31 2.04 13.19 -8.94
N ILE A 32 2.80 12.89 -9.98
CA ILE A 32 4.25 13.08 -9.95
C ILE A 32 4.49 14.57 -10.17
N ILE A 33 5.16 15.21 -9.21
CA ILE A 33 5.60 16.61 -9.29
C ILE A 33 6.97 16.66 -9.98
N GLU A 34 7.87 15.79 -9.54
CA GLU A 34 9.25 15.70 -10.04
C GLU A 34 9.71 14.25 -10.08
N SER A 35 10.58 13.91 -11.02
CA SER A 35 11.18 12.57 -11.12
C SER A 35 12.68 12.71 -11.39
N THR A 36 13.47 12.02 -10.57
CA THR A 36 14.91 11.87 -10.73
C THR A 36 15.25 10.41 -11.08
N ASP A 37 16.51 10.10 -11.31
CA ASP A 37 16.96 8.71 -11.50
C ASP A 37 16.87 7.86 -10.22
N ILE A 38 16.64 8.47 -9.06
CA ILE A 38 16.71 7.83 -7.75
C ILE A 38 15.37 7.81 -7.02
N TYR A 39 14.63 8.91 -7.06
CA TYR A 39 13.36 9.08 -6.36
C TYR A 39 12.38 9.93 -7.16
N GLU A 40 11.12 9.86 -6.81
CA GLU A 40 10.06 10.73 -7.31
C GLU A 40 9.50 11.59 -6.18
N ILE A 41 9.11 12.82 -6.48
CA ILE A 41 8.29 13.66 -5.62
C ILE A 41 6.84 13.47 -6.04
N ARG A 42 6.01 12.94 -5.13
CA ARG A 42 4.62 12.58 -5.40
C ARG A 42 3.68 13.33 -4.46
N GLU A 43 2.66 13.93 -5.03
CA GLU A 43 1.51 14.48 -4.30
C GLU A 43 0.40 13.45 -4.24
N TYR A 44 -0.02 13.09 -3.04
CA TYR A 44 -1.18 12.23 -2.78
C TYR A 44 -2.34 13.08 -2.27
N GLY A 45 -3.55 12.84 -2.80
CA GLY A 45 -4.78 13.42 -2.26
C GLY A 45 -5.20 12.81 -0.92
N ASP A 46 -6.34 13.27 -0.38
CA ASP A 46 -6.96 12.67 0.80
C ASP A 46 -7.27 11.19 0.55
N ARG A 47 -6.97 10.32 1.52
CA ARG A 47 -7.12 8.86 1.41
C ARG A 47 -7.70 8.29 2.69
N LEU A 48 -8.73 7.47 2.56
CA LEU A 48 -9.29 6.73 3.68
C LEU A 48 -8.50 5.46 3.91
N ALA A 49 -8.17 5.17 5.16
CA ALA A 49 -7.48 3.95 5.55
C ALA A 49 -8.03 3.40 6.87
N VAL A 50 -7.78 2.13 7.11
CA VAL A 50 -7.82 1.55 8.45
C VAL A 50 -6.40 1.43 8.99
N GLU A 51 -6.26 1.74 10.26
CA GLU A 51 -4.98 1.85 10.96
C GLU A 51 -5.00 1.06 12.25
N ILE A 52 -3.87 0.49 12.60
CA ILE A 52 -3.61 -0.08 13.91
C ILE A 52 -2.24 0.33 14.43
N GLU A 53 -2.16 0.66 15.71
CA GLU A 53 -0.92 0.76 16.45
C GLU A 53 -0.62 -0.58 17.13
N TYR A 54 0.62 -1.04 17.05
CA TYR A 54 1.01 -2.36 17.57
C TYR A 54 2.48 -2.39 17.98
N SER A 55 2.81 -3.30 18.88
CA SER A 55 4.17 -3.53 19.35
C SER A 55 4.82 -4.78 18.76
N ASN A 56 4.05 -5.61 18.04
CA ASN A 56 4.50 -6.85 17.39
C ASN A 56 4.02 -6.89 15.94
N GLU A 57 4.94 -7.03 14.98
CA GLU A 57 4.67 -6.98 13.54
C GLU A 57 3.61 -7.98 13.08
N ASP A 58 3.58 -9.19 13.64
CA ASP A 58 2.66 -10.24 13.22
C ASP A 58 1.20 -9.96 13.58
N SER A 59 0.95 -9.16 14.61
CA SER A 59 -0.41 -8.88 15.08
C SER A 59 -1.11 -7.80 14.26
N GLY A 60 -0.40 -6.76 13.80
CA GLY A 60 -0.98 -5.62 13.09
C GLY A 60 -1.72 -6.04 11.82
N PHE A 61 -1.07 -6.80 10.95
CA PHE A 61 -1.65 -7.27 9.69
C PHE A 61 -2.94 -8.08 9.91
N LYS A 62 -2.96 -8.99 10.89
CA LYS A 62 -4.10 -9.86 11.18
C LYS A 62 -5.37 -9.06 11.49
N TYR A 63 -5.28 -8.03 12.30
CA TYR A 63 -6.45 -7.20 12.67
C TYR A 63 -7.00 -6.43 11.49
N LEU A 64 -6.13 -5.82 10.67
CA LEU A 64 -6.56 -5.10 9.48
C LEU A 64 -7.12 -6.05 8.41
N PHE A 65 -6.51 -7.24 8.27
CA PHE A 65 -7.01 -8.27 7.36
C PHE A 65 -8.39 -8.80 7.79
N ASN A 66 -8.60 -9.03 9.08
CA ASN A 66 -9.90 -9.43 9.62
C ASN A 66 -10.96 -8.37 9.32
N TYR A 67 -10.64 -7.09 9.51
CA TYR A 67 -11.56 -5.99 9.18
C TYR A 67 -12.02 -6.03 7.73
N ILE A 68 -11.10 -6.12 6.76
CA ILE A 68 -11.48 -6.18 5.34
C ILE A 68 -12.17 -7.50 4.97
N SER A 69 -11.95 -8.57 5.73
CA SER A 69 -12.57 -9.88 5.53
C SER A 69 -13.98 -9.99 6.10
N GLY A 70 -14.47 -8.97 6.83
CA GLY A 70 -15.83 -8.91 7.35
C GLY A 70 -15.96 -8.72 8.86
N GLU A 71 -14.86 -8.53 9.61
CA GLU A 71 -14.93 -8.13 11.03
C GLU A 71 -15.26 -6.63 11.15
N ASN A 72 -16.42 -6.26 10.57
CA ASN A 72 -16.90 -4.89 10.48
C ASN A 72 -18.44 -4.86 10.50
N LYS A 73 -19.02 -3.64 10.66
CA LYS A 73 -20.45 -3.38 10.58
C LYS A 73 -20.71 -2.53 9.35
N SER A 74 -21.53 -3.02 8.39
CA SER A 74 -21.95 -2.23 7.24
C SER A 74 -22.70 -0.97 7.70
N SER A 75 -22.41 0.15 7.04
CA SER A 75 -23.11 1.42 7.25
C SER A 75 -24.45 1.47 6.51
N GLU A 76 -24.77 0.52 5.63
CA GLU A 76 -26.03 0.49 4.92
C GLU A 76 -27.19 0.21 5.88
N LYS A 77 -28.05 1.23 6.07
CA LYS A 77 -29.33 1.08 6.77
C LYS A 77 -30.26 0.26 5.90
N VAL A 78 -30.32 -1.04 6.14
CA VAL A 78 -31.39 -1.87 5.60
C VAL A 78 -32.68 -1.47 6.29
N LYS A 79 -33.70 -1.03 5.51
CA LYS A 79 -35.07 -0.77 6.01
C LYS A 79 -35.72 -2.08 6.40
N MET A 80 -35.34 -2.61 7.55
CA MET A 80 -36.00 -3.79 8.14
C MET A 80 -36.23 -3.59 9.64
N THR A 81 -37.29 -4.13 10.13
CA THR A 81 -37.84 -3.98 11.49
C THR A 81 -37.03 -4.67 12.61
N VAL A 82 -35.84 -5.21 12.28
CA VAL A 82 -34.90 -5.81 13.24
C VAL A 82 -33.51 -5.38 12.83
N PRO A 83 -32.62 -4.95 13.75
CA PRO A 83 -31.24 -4.58 13.40
C PRO A 83 -30.47 -5.84 12.99
N VAL A 84 -30.37 -6.10 11.69
CA VAL A 84 -29.47 -7.09 11.14
C VAL A 84 -28.13 -6.37 10.91
N THR A 85 -27.16 -6.68 11.74
CA THR A 85 -25.78 -6.21 11.56
C THR A 85 -25.16 -7.04 10.43
N GLN A 86 -25.08 -6.48 9.24
CA GLN A 86 -24.45 -7.16 8.10
C GLN A 86 -22.98 -6.77 8.03
N SER A 87 -22.09 -7.76 8.02
CA SER A 87 -20.67 -7.55 7.72
C SER A 87 -20.47 -7.40 6.22
N ALA A 88 -19.49 -6.62 5.81
CA ALA A 88 -19.14 -6.42 4.42
C ALA A 88 -17.71 -6.88 4.14
N LYS A 89 -17.51 -7.62 3.05
CA LYS A 89 -16.18 -7.90 2.53
C LYS A 89 -15.69 -6.69 1.74
N ILE A 90 -14.48 -6.24 2.06
CA ILE A 90 -13.82 -5.10 1.42
C ILE A 90 -12.66 -5.64 0.58
N ASP A 91 -12.54 -5.19 -0.67
CA ASP A 91 -11.44 -5.60 -1.53
C ASP A 91 -10.14 -5.05 -0.96
N MET A 92 -9.10 -5.90 -0.94
CA MET A 92 -7.77 -5.47 -0.51
C MET A 92 -7.21 -4.48 -1.51
N THR A 93 -6.57 -3.43 -1.00
CA THR A 93 -5.82 -2.46 -1.80
C THR A 93 -4.32 -2.63 -1.58
N SER A 94 -3.53 -1.93 -2.37
CA SER A 94 -2.07 -1.90 -2.30
C SER A 94 -1.62 -0.43 -2.30
N PRO A 95 -0.59 -0.03 -1.58
CA PRO A 95 0.25 -0.85 -0.70
C PRO A 95 -0.29 -1.03 0.72
N VAL A 96 0.29 -1.99 1.45
CA VAL A 96 0.29 -1.99 2.92
C VAL A 96 1.40 -1.06 3.38
N THR A 97 1.09 -0.10 4.25
CA THR A 97 2.08 0.84 4.77
C THR A 97 2.39 0.61 6.24
N GLN A 98 3.64 0.84 6.61
CA GLN A 98 4.15 0.73 7.97
C GLN A 98 5.06 1.91 8.28
N SER A 99 4.95 2.46 9.49
CA SER A 99 5.86 3.46 10.04
C SER A 99 6.16 3.14 11.50
N THR A 100 7.24 3.69 12.04
CA THR A 100 7.58 3.55 13.46
C THR A 100 7.93 4.92 14.01
N GLN A 101 7.22 5.33 15.04
CA GLN A 101 7.47 6.58 15.74
C GLN A 101 7.48 6.32 17.26
N ASP A 102 8.52 6.77 17.95
CA ASP A 102 8.68 6.62 19.41
C ASP A 102 8.53 5.17 19.90
N GLY A 103 8.98 4.20 19.09
CA GLY A 103 8.89 2.76 19.40
C GLY A 103 7.50 2.15 19.13
N ILE A 104 6.51 2.94 18.76
CA ILE A 104 5.17 2.47 18.38
C ILE A 104 5.16 2.21 16.86
N MET A 105 4.83 0.99 16.50
CA MET A 105 4.65 0.61 15.09
C MET A 105 3.20 0.87 14.67
N LYS A 106 3.04 1.44 13.48
CA LYS A 106 1.75 1.76 12.88
C LYS A 106 1.65 1.05 11.53
N MET A 107 0.52 0.40 11.28
CA MET A 107 0.23 -0.24 10.00
C MET A 107 -1.09 0.29 9.45
N GLN A 108 -1.14 0.49 8.14
CA GLN A 108 -2.34 1.00 7.46
C GLN A 108 -2.65 0.16 6.22
N PHE A 109 -3.96 -0.09 6.02
CA PHE A 109 -4.52 -0.54 4.75
C PHE A 109 -5.37 0.59 4.19
N PHE A 110 -5.02 1.08 2.99
CA PHE A 110 -5.89 2.01 2.30
C PHE A 110 -7.19 1.32 1.92
N LEU A 111 -8.27 2.05 1.89
CA LEU A 111 -9.57 1.53 1.48
C LEU A 111 -9.85 1.90 0.01
N PRO A 112 -10.59 1.05 -0.73
CA PRO A 112 -11.01 1.36 -2.08
C PRO A 112 -11.65 2.75 -2.19
N SER A 113 -11.39 3.46 -3.28
CA SER A 113 -11.83 4.84 -3.49
C SER A 113 -13.36 5.04 -3.49
N LYS A 114 -14.12 3.94 -3.61
CA LYS A 114 -15.60 3.95 -3.47
C LYS A 114 -16.10 4.27 -2.06
N PHE A 115 -15.21 4.15 -1.03
CA PHE A 115 -15.58 4.41 0.36
C PHE A 115 -15.31 5.85 0.77
N THR A 116 -16.25 6.39 1.54
CA THR A 116 -16.18 7.67 2.23
C THR A 116 -16.39 7.44 3.72
N LEU A 117 -16.14 8.44 4.57
CA LEU A 117 -16.44 8.32 6.01
C LEU A 117 -17.90 8.02 6.32
N GLU A 118 -18.81 8.33 5.38
CA GLU A 118 -20.25 8.13 5.55
C GLU A 118 -20.70 6.70 5.26
N ASN A 119 -20.05 6.02 4.29
CA ASN A 119 -20.48 4.71 3.81
C ASN A 119 -19.51 3.57 4.14
N VAL A 120 -18.34 3.86 4.71
CA VAL A 120 -17.37 2.85 5.07
C VAL A 120 -17.86 1.98 6.23
N PRO A 121 -17.74 0.64 6.15
CA PRO A 121 -18.05 -0.25 7.26
C PRO A 121 -17.25 0.09 8.50
N GLN A 122 -17.89 0.16 9.66
CA GLN A 122 -17.23 0.50 10.93
C GLN A 122 -16.49 -0.73 11.49
N PRO A 123 -15.25 -0.60 11.97
CA PRO A 123 -14.56 -1.70 12.65
C PRO A 123 -15.35 -2.19 13.87
N THR A 124 -15.33 -3.49 14.12
CA THR A 124 -15.87 -4.07 15.36
C THR A 124 -14.79 -4.23 16.43
N ASN A 125 -13.53 -4.22 16.03
CA ASN A 125 -12.40 -4.30 16.91
C ASN A 125 -11.94 -2.90 17.30
N GLU A 126 -11.91 -2.60 18.60
CA GLU A 126 -11.56 -1.27 19.15
C GLU A 126 -10.12 -0.82 18.85
N ARG A 127 -9.23 -1.77 18.47
CA ARG A 127 -7.85 -1.47 18.12
C ARG A 127 -7.70 -0.99 16.66
N VAL A 128 -8.72 -1.21 15.82
CA VAL A 128 -8.71 -0.82 14.41
C VAL A 128 -9.43 0.51 14.26
N ASN A 129 -8.71 1.51 13.77
CA ASN A 129 -9.22 2.87 13.61
C ASN A 129 -9.42 3.22 12.14
N LEU A 130 -10.53 3.89 11.81
CA LEU A 130 -10.72 4.54 10.52
C LEU A 130 -10.04 5.90 10.57
N VAL A 131 -9.16 6.17 9.59
CA VAL A 131 -8.39 7.42 9.53
C VAL A 131 -8.47 8.04 8.14
N MET A 132 -8.58 9.36 8.09
CA MET A 132 -8.43 10.15 6.88
C MET A 132 -7.02 10.70 6.80
N ILE A 133 -6.20 10.12 5.94
CA ILE A 133 -4.86 10.61 5.65
C ILE A 133 -4.99 11.78 4.70
N LYS A 134 -4.60 12.95 5.17
CA LYS A 134 -4.71 14.20 4.41
C LYS A 134 -3.74 14.24 3.25
N LYS A 135 -4.11 15.05 2.25
CA LYS A 135 -3.24 15.41 1.13
C LYS A 135 -1.86 15.82 1.62
N ASP A 136 -0.82 15.25 1.01
CA ASP A 136 0.57 15.56 1.36
C ASP A 136 1.54 15.20 0.23
N ILE A 137 2.77 15.71 0.34
CA ILE A 137 3.84 15.50 -0.65
C ILE A 137 4.94 14.62 -0.02
N TYR A 138 5.34 13.61 -0.79
CA TYR A 138 6.35 12.64 -0.36
C TYR A 138 7.44 12.49 -1.40
N ALA A 139 8.69 12.37 -0.93
CA ALA A 139 9.76 11.79 -1.72
C ALA A 139 9.70 10.28 -1.61
N VAL A 140 9.76 9.58 -2.74
CA VAL A 140 9.52 8.13 -2.83
C VAL A 140 10.61 7.45 -3.62
N ILE A 141 11.31 6.50 -3.00
CA ILE A 141 12.25 5.60 -3.69
C ILE A 141 11.62 4.21 -3.83
N SER A 142 11.59 3.68 -5.05
CA SER A 142 11.13 2.31 -5.34
C SER A 142 12.31 1.36 -5.44
N TYR A 143 12.16 0.14 -4.88
CA TYR A 143 13.20 -0.89 -4.94
C TYR A 143 12.60 -2.30 -4.94
N SER A 144 13.36 -3.26 -5.44
CA SER A 144 12.98 -4.68 -5.44
C SER A 144 13.72 -5.47 -4.36
N GLY A 145 13.37 -6.74 -4.24
CA GLY A 145 14.03 -7.67 -3.33
C GLY A 145 13.21 -8.03 -2.09
N ARG A 146 13.87 -8.74 -1.16
CA ARG A 146 13.25 -9.14 0.11
C ARG A 146 13.14 -7.94 1.06
N LEU A 147 12.10 -7.94 1.90
CA LEU A 147 11.89 -6.98 2.99
C LEU A 147 12.83 -7.29 4.18
N THR A 148 14.13 -7.16 3.97
CA THR A 148 15.12 -7.28 5.04
C THR A 148 15.54 -5.91 5.53
N ASN A 149 15.93 -5.80 6.80
CA ASN A 149 16.46 -4.56 7.36
C ASN A 149 17.67 -4.04 6.56
N GLN A 150 18.51 -4.93 6.04
CA GLN A 150 19.65 -4.56 5.21
C GLN A 150 19.22 -3.91 3.89
N ASN A 151 18.25 -4.52 3.16
CA ASN A 151 17.76 -3.98 1.90
C ASN A 151 17.03 -2.64 2.11
N TYR A 152 16.21 -2.58 3.15
CA TYR A 152 15.55 -1.34 3.57
C TYR A 152 16.57 -0.24 3.88
N SER A 153 17.50 -0.48 4.83
CA SER A 153 18.48 0.53 5.28
C SER A 153 19.36 1.03 4.14
N LYS A 154 19.72 0.16 3.18
CA LYS A 154 20.46 0.55 1.98
C LYS A 154 19.68 1.60 1.16
N ASN A 155 18.39 1.34 0.89
CA ASN A 155 17.58 2.22 0.07
C ASN A 155 17.15 3.47 0.83
N TYR A 156 16.87 3.38 2.12
CA TYR A 156 16.62 4.52 2.99
C TYR A 156 17.80 5.50 2.99
N LYS A 157 19.02 5.01 3.26
CA LYS A 157 20.24 5.86 3.21
C LYS A 157 20.45 6.48 1.85
N LYS A 158 20.15 5.74 0.76
CA LYS A 158 20.23 6.26 -0.60
C LYS A 158 19.25 7.42 -0.80
N LEU A 159 18.01 7.29 -0.36
CA LEU A 159 17.00 8.36 -0.43
C LEU A 159 17.45 9.60 0.35
N ILE A 160 17.77 9.43 1.64
CA ILE A 160 18.17 10.56 2.52
C ILE A 160 19.38 11.31 1.98
N ASN A 161 20.42 10.60 1.51
CA ASN A 161 21.60 11.21 0.95
C ASN A 161 21.29 12.08 -0.27
N HIS A 162 20.33 11.66 -1.14
CA HIS A 162 19.96 12.46 -2.30
C HIS A 162 19.07 13.65 -1.90
N LEU A 163 18.10 13.47 -1.00
CA LEU A 163 17.29 14.58 -0.50
C LEU A 163 18.16 15.67 0.14
N THR A 164 19.14 15.27 0.96
CA THR A 164 20.09 16.21 1.58
C THR A 164 20.93 16.93 0.54
N LYS A 165 21.43 16.20 -0.49
CA LYS A 165 22.22 16.79 -1.58
C LYS A 165 21.40 17.78 -2.41
N ASP A 166 20.12 17.46 -2.63
CA ASP A 166 19.20 18.28 -3.42
C ASP A 166 18.59 19.43 -2.58
N GLY A 167 18.96 19.54 -1.28
CA GLY A 167 18.52 20.62 -0.38
C GLY A 167 17.06 20.50 0.04
N LEU A 168 16.48 19.29 0.00
CA LEU A 168 15.09 19.06 0.38
C LEU A 168 14.96 18.70 1.85
N ASP A 169 14.18 19.48 2.59
CA ASP A 169 13.84 19.20 3.98
C ASP A 169 12.77 18.10 4.06
N PHE A 170 12.98 17.14 4.95
CA PHE A 170 12.07 16.01 5.14
C PHE A 170 11.65 15.85 6.60
N ILE A 171 10.52 15.16 6.82
CA ILE A 171 9.89 14.99 8.12
C ILE A 171 9.79 13.50 8.42
N GLU A 172 10.44 13.07 9.51
CA GLU A 172 10.31 11.70 10.06
C GLU A 172 8.94 11.50 10.75
N PRO A 173 8.45 10.27 10.86
CA PRO A 173 9.08 9.02 10.39
C PRO A 173 8.85 8.75 8.90
N ASP A 174 9.72 7.94 8.32
CA ASP A 174 9.49 7.37 7.00
C ASP A 174 8.39 6.31 7.02
N ILE A 175 7.85 6.04 5.83
CA ILE A 175 6.80 5.06 5.60
C ILE A 175 7.34 3.97 4.67
N LYS A 176 7.26 2.72 5.12
CA LYS A 176 7.54 1.53 4.30
C LYS A 176 6.26 1.11 3.60
N ALA A 177 6.26 1.04 2.29
CA ALA A 177 5.12 0.64 1.48
C ALA A 177 5.42 -0.68 0.74
N THR A 178 4.59 -1.69 0.95
CA THR A 178 4.73 -3.04 0.39
C THR A 178 3.55 -3.34 -0.54
N PHE A 179 3.85 -3.61 -1.81
CA PHE A 179 2.83 -3.76 -2.86
C PHE A 179 2.50 -5.22 -3.18
N ASN A 180 3.36 -6.16 -2.84
CA ASN A 180 3.23 -7.54 -3.26
C ASN A 180 3.09 -8.50 -2.10
N GLY A 181 2.29 -9.55 -2.32
CA GLY A 181 2.13 -10.63 -1.35
C GLY A 181 3.40 -11.47 -1.15
N PRO A 182 3.43 -12.31 -0.10
CA PRO A 182 4.61 -13.06 0.33
C PRO A 182 5.11 -14.07 -0.71
N PHE A 183 4.22 -14.55 -1.60
CA PHE A 183 4.56 -15.54 -2.65
C PHE A 183 5.19 -14.92 -3.91
N THR A 184 5.21 -13.59 -4.03
CA THR A 184 5.90 -12.93 -5.15
C THR A 184 7.40 -13.11 -5.04
N LEU A 185 8.04 -13.56 -6.14
CA LEU A 185 9.49 -13.70 -6.17
C LEU A 185 10.17 -12.36 -5.85
N PRO A 186 11.26 -12.35 -5.06
CA PRO A 186 11.88 -11.11 -4.59
C PRO A 186 12.23 -10.12 -5.69
N ILE A 187 12.71 -10.59 -6.84
CA ILE A 187 13.10 -9.74 -7.98
C ILE A 187 11.90 -8.98 -8.60
N PHE A 188 10.67 -9.49 -8.42
CA PHE A 188 9.44 -8.88 -8.95
C PHE A 188 8.68 -8.08 -7.89
N ARG A 189 9.18 -8.02 -6.66
CA ARG A 189 8.54 -7.23 -5.60
C ARG A 189 8.80 -5.75 -5.83
N ARG A 190 7.73 -4.95 -5.68
CA ARG A 190 7.81 -3.50 -5.55
C ARG A 190 7.68 -3.14 -4.07
N ASN A 191 8.71 -2.55 -3.53
CA ASN A 191 8.73 -1.94 -2.22
C ASN A 191 9.04 -0.47 -2.39
N GLU A 192 8.50 0.38 -1.54
CA GLU A 192 8.80 1.81 -1.57
C GLU A 192 9.13 2.30 -0.16
N ILE A 193 10.01 3.29 -0.08
CA ILE A 193 10.21 4.11 1.09
C ILE A 193 9.69 5.49 0.72
N MET A 194 8.78 6.00 1.53
CA MET A 194 8.16 7.31 1.36
C MET A 194 8.52 8.15 2.58
N ILE A 195 8.97 9.36 2.35
CA ILE A 195 9.21 10.32 3.43
C ILE A 195 8.54 11.64 3.07
N LYS A 196 7.84 12.20 4.05
CA LYS A 196 7.18 13.49 3.86
C LYS A 196 8.20 14.59 3.70
N ILE A 197 7.97 15.51 2.75
CA ILE A 197 8.86 16.63 2.49
C ILE A 197 8.11 17.96 2.57
N ASN A 198 8.84 19.02 2.97
CA ASN A 198 8.36 20.38 2.84
C ASN A 198 8.71 20.88 1.43
N TYR A 199 7.82 20.61 0.48
CA TYR A 199 8.03 20.98 -0.92
C TYR A 199 7.34 22.30 -1.24
N ASN A 200 8.14 23.31 -1.65
CA ASN A 200 7.62 24.57 -2.17
C ASN A 200 7.79 24.58 -3.69
N GLU A 201 6.70 24.75 -4.43
CA GLU A 201 6.71 24.80 -5.91
C GLU A 201 7.57 25.98 -6.49
N ASN A 202 8.14 26.80 -5.63
CA ASN A 202 8.91 28.01 -6.01
C ASN A 202 10.44 27.86 -5.86
N ASN A 203 10.94 26.65 -5.70
CA ASN A 203 12.39 26.39 -5.67
C ASN A 203 12.89 25.88 -7.01
#